data_56ae16a8819100ce14fc02b4e63e2805
#
_entry.id   56ae16a8819100ce14fc02b4e63e2805
#
_cell.length_a   1.000
_cell.length_b   1.000
_cell.length_c   1.000
_cell.angle_alpha   90.00
_cell.angle_beta   90.00
_cell.angle_gamma   90.00
#
_symmetry.space_group_name_H-M   'P 1'
#
loop_
_entity.id
_entity.type
_entity.pdbx_description
1 polymer ?
#
loop_
_entity_poly.entity_id
_entity_poly.type
_entity_poly.pdbx_seq_one_letter_code
_entity_poly.pdbx_strand_id
1 'polypeptide(L)'
;MKLAVILPAYNAEAHLAECLDSLLNQTFQDFCILAINDASIDNTSKILESYAKIDPRLRVYHFTQNQGEPSAGKLAKDILNYMNVEYVARMDADDICAPHRFEKQIQFLDNHPEIDILGSNAVIFHHERTDKSPEISDLPLLDKDIKAHFSLARGHMINPSTMWRHSSIKELGLNYAQTSTAPDFHMWIQCALNGKTFANLPEPLLFYRVHSEQESQKRAKLSEAVQYSMELWIHHLFPELQSQEVSLLSRILHEKSIRLTTEEFEIAFSAYDKVRANHGPSRFGEDRETMFSILDKHTQFLKNVFYENIA
;
A
#
# COMPACT_ATOMS: atom_id res chain seq x y z
N MET A 1 3.71 -19.42 -17.16
CA MET A 1 4.06 -18.02 -16.77
C MET A 1 3.97 -17.92 -15.27
N LYS A 2 5.06 -17.51 -14.63
CA LYS A 2 5.16 -17.53 -13.16
C LYS A 2 4.63 -16.24 -12.53
N LEU A 3 4.82 -15.08 -13.17
CA LEU A 3 4.48 -13.77 -12.64
C LEU A 3 3.59 -12.95 -13.57
N ALA A 4 2.60 -12.24 -13.03
CA ALA A 4 1.90 -11.14 -13.70
C ALA A 4 2.14 -9.82 -12.97
N VAL A 5 2.44 -8.76 -13.69
CA VAL A 5 2.66 -7.41 -13.14
C VAL A 5 1.44 -6.56 -13.47
N ILE A 6 0.81 -5.96 -12.47
CA ILE A 6 -0.29 -5.01 -12.64
C ILE A 6 0.32 -3.61 -12.71
N LEU A 7 0.09 -2.91 -13.83
CA LEU A 7 0.59 -1.56 -14.11
C LEU A 7 -0.58 -0.65 -14.49
N PRO A 8 -1.28 -0.02 -13.56
CA PRO A 8 -2.23 1.04 -13.91
C PRO A 8 -1.48 2.28 -14.35
N ALA A 9 -2.03 2.98 -15.34
CA ALA A 9 -1.45 4.19 -15.90
C ALA A 9 -2.53 5.22 -16.20
N TYR A 10 -2.33 6.44 -15.72
CA TYR A 10 -3.16 7.59 -16.05
C TYR A 10 -2.31 8.84 -16.15
N ASN A 11 -2.28 9.47 -17.33
CA ASN A 11 -1.47 10.66 -17.62
C ASN A 11 -0.01 10.52 -17.16
N ALA A 12 0.62 9.41 -17.55
CA ALA A 12 1.95 9.01 -17.09
C ALA A 12 3.05 9.24 -18.13
N GLU A 13 2.80 10.03 -19.19
CA GLU A 13 3.73 10.21 -20.32
C GLU A 13 5.15 10.60 -19.89
N ALA A 14 5.28 11.36 -18.80
CA ALA A 14 6.56 11.87 -18.33
C ALA A 14 7.50 10.77 -17.80
N HIS A 15 6.97 9.65 -17.29
CA HIS A 15 7.74 8.64 -16.55
C HIS A 15 7.55 7.22 -17.07
N LEU A 16 6.48 6.97 -17.82
CA LEU A 16 6.07 5.63 -18.24
C LEU A 16 7.14 4.87 -19.04
N ALA A 17 7.88 5.56 -19.93
CA ALA A 17 8.93 4.92 -20.72
C ALA A 17 10.03 4.34 -19.81
N GLU A 18 10.51 5.13 -18.85
CA GLU A 18 11.52 4.70 -17.88
C GLU A 18 11.03 3.53 -17.01
N CYS A 19 9.75 3.58 -16.58
CA CYS A 19 9.09 2.49 -15.87
C CYS A 19 9.07 1.20 -16.70
N LEU A 20 8.61 1.26 -17.96
CA LEU A 20 8.54 0.10 -18.86
C LEU A 20 9.93 -0.47 -19.17
N ASP A 21 10.92 0.39 -19.42
CA ASP A 21 12.31 -0.05 -19.62
C ASP A 21 12.82 -0.83 -18.42
N SER A 22 12.54 -0.35 -17.19
CA SER A 22 12.97 -1.02 -15.97
C SER A 22 12.29 -2.39 -15.77
N LEU A 23 11.04 -2.52 -16.17
CA LEU A 23 10.28 -3.77 -16.09
C LEU A 23 10.74 -4.77 -17.16
N LEU A 24 10.91 -4.33 -18.39
CA LEU A 24 11.28 -5.22 -19.51
C LEU A 24 12.74 -5.71 -19.41
N ASN A 25 13.61 -4.97 -18.71
CA ASN A 25 15.00 -5.33 -18.44
C ASN A 25 15.22 -6.10 -17.11
N GLN A 26 14.17 -6.65 -16.49
CA GLN A 26 14.33 -7.51 -15.32
C GLN A 26 15.15 -8.76 -15.63
N THR A 27 15.95 -9.25 -14.66
CA THR A 27 16.71 -10.52 -14.81
C THR A 27 15.81 -11.74 -14.91
N PHE A 28 14.67 -11.74 -14.23
CA PHE A 28 13.64 -12.76 -14.37
C PHE A 28 12.78 -12.49 -15.59
N GLN A 29 12.55 -13.50 -16.46
CA GLN A 29 11.93 -13.32 -17.78
C GLN A 29 10.54 -13.97 -17.94
N ASP A 30 10.13 -14.91 -17.05
CA ASP A 30 8.83 -15.61 -17.18
C ASP A 30 7.68 -14.80 -16.56
N PHE A 31 7.40 -13.62 -17.12
CA PHE A 31 6.34 -12.74 -16.68
C PHE A 31 5.57 -12.08 -17.82
N CYS A 32 4.41 -11.48 -17.49
CA CYS A 32 3.75 -10.49 -18.34
C CYS A 32 3.37 -9.25 -17.53
N ILE A 33 3.14 -8.15 -18.26
CA ILE A 33 2.68 -6.87 -17.72
C ILE A 33 1.25 -6.66 -18.21
N LEU A 34 0.33 -6.44 -17.25
CA LEU A 34 -1.05 -6.03 -17.51
C LEU A 34 -1.12 -4.53 -17.33
N ALA A 35 -0.85 -3.77 -18.39
CA ALA A 35 -0.92 -2.32 -18.39
C ALA A 35 -2.37 -1.87 -18.62
N ILE A 36 -2.92 -1.12 -17.67
CA ILE A 36 -4.30 -0.65 -17.73
C ILE A 36 -4.29 0.87 -17.83
N ASN A 37 -4.53 1.37 -19.03
CA ASN A 37 -4.65 2.80 -19.30
C ASN A 37 -6.05 3.29 -18.94
N ASP A 38 -6.13 4.12 -17.91
CA ASP A 38 -7.39 4.64 -17.38
C ASP A 38 -7.84 5.92 -18.12
N ALA A 39 -8.02 5.78 -19.45
CA ALA A 39 -8.46 6.86 -20.34
C ALA A 39 -7.55 8.10 -20.28
N SER A 40 -6.23 7.92 -20.34
CA SER A 40 -5.27 9.03 -20.40
C SER A 40 -5.51 9.95 -21.60
N ILE A 41 -5.31 11.25 -21.39
CA ILE A 41 -5.49 12.30 -22.41
C ILE A 41 -4.15 12.81 -22.97
N ASP A 42 -3.03 12.37 -22.41
CA ASP A 42 -1.67 12.63 -22.84
C ASP A 42 -1.13 11.53 -23.78
N ASN A 43 0.18 11.42 -23.97
CA ASN A 43 0.78 10.38 -24.82
C ASN A 43 0.93 9.00 -24.17
N THR A 44 0.41 8.78 -22.96
CA THR A 44 0.46 7.48 -22.24
C THR A 44 0.01 6.31 -23.13
N SER A 45 -1.15 6.44 -23.81
CA SER A 45 -1.67 5.41 -24.69
C SER A 45 -0.69 5.08 -25.83
N LYS A 46 -0.11 6.09 -26.48
CA LYS A 46 0.84 5.90 -27.59
C LYS A 46 2.14 5.21 -27.12
N ILE A 47 2.62 5.55 -25.92
CA ILE A 47 3.80 4.92 -25.32
C ILE A 47 3.52 3.44 -25.09
N LEU A 48 2.43 3.11 -24.39
CA LEU A 48 2.03 1.72 -24.13
C LEU A 48 1.92 0.90 -25.43
N GLU A 49 1.23 1.42 -26.44
CA GLU A 49 1.05 0.74 -27.71
C GLU A 49 2.37 0.55 -28.49
N SER A 50 3.30 1.50 -28.38
CA SER A 50 4.62 1.39 -29.02
C SER A 50 5.46 0.27 -28.39
N TYR A 51 5.47 0.16 -27.06
CA TYR A 51 6.18 -0.89 -26.35
C TYR A 51 5.53 -2.27 -26.55
N ALA A 52 4.20 -2.35 -26.57
CA ALA A 52 3.48 -3.62 -26.81
C ALA A 52 3.73 -4.21 -28.22
N LYS A 53 4.05 -3.38 -29.20
CA LYS A 53 4.47 -3.86 -30.54
C LYS A 53 5.86 -4.49 -30.55
N ILE A 54 6.71 -4.12 -29.60
CA ILE A 54 8.11 -4.57 -29.52
C ILE A 54 8.22 -5.78 -28.59
N ASP A 55 7.50 -5.77 -27.46
CA ASP A 55 7.61 -6.82 -26.44
C ASP A 55 6.24 -7.46 -26.14
N PRO A 56 6.03 -8.75 -26.49
CA PRO A 56 4.75 -9.43 -26.30
C PRO A 56 4.41 -9.71 -24.83
N ARG A 57 5.33 -9.47 -23.89
CA ARG A 57 5.03 -9.55 -22.46
C ARG A 57 4.14 -8.42 -22.00
N LEU A 58 4.13 -7.27 -22.68
CA LEU A 58 3.27 -6.14 -22.38
C LEU A 58 1.90 -6.31 -23.04
N ARG A 59 0.85 -6.40 -22.22
CA ARG A 59 -0.56 -6.47 -22.65
C ARG A 59 -1.27 -5.22 -22.18
N VAL A 60 -1.81 -4.46 -23.14
CA VAL A 60 -2.43 -3.15 -22.89
C VAL A 60 -3.95 -3.26 -22.91
N TYR A 61 -4.59 -2.66 -21.93
CA TYR A 61 -6.03 -2.54 -21.81
C TYR A 61 -6.38 -1.06 -21.65
N HIS A 62 -7.41 -0.59 -22.36
CA HIS A 62 -7.82 0.81 -22.33
C HIS A 62 -9.23 0.94 -21.79
N PHE A 63 -9.42 1.81 -20.82
CA PHE A 63 -10.75 2.31 -20.46
C PHE A 63 -11.16 3.44 -21.44
N THR A 64 -12.46 3.55 -21.69
CA THR A 64 -13.02 4.63 -22.52
C THR A 64 -13.29 5.90 -21.72
N GLN A 65 -13.32 5.81 -20.40
CA GLN A 65 -13.50 6.91 -19.45
C GLN A 65 -12.64 6.64 -18.22
N ASN A 66 -12.14 7.70 -17.58
CA ASN A 66 -11.40 7.58 -16.33
C ASN A 66 -12.31 7.03 -15.22
N GLN A 67 -11.90 5.92 -14.61
CA GLN A 67 -12.65 5.20 -13.58
C GLN A 67 -11.89 5.09 -12.27
N GLY A 68 -10.63 5.56 -12.24
CA GLY A 68 -9.76 5.52 -11.09
C GLY A 68 -9.07 4.18 -10.84
N GLU A 69 -8.07 4.20 -9.99
CA GLU A 69 -7.23 3.05 -9.64
C GLU A 69 -8.02 1.81 -9.18
N PRO A 70 -9.10 1.92 -8.38
CA PRO A 70 -9.87 0.74 -7.97
C PRO A 70 -10.46 -0.03 -9.14
N SER A 71 -10.88 0.66 -10.20
CA SER A 71 -11.43 0.01 -11.40
C SER A 71 -10.36 -0.69 -12.22
N ALA A 72 -9.16 -0.10 -12.30
CA ALA A 72 -8.01 -0.76 -12.92
C ALA A 72 -7.62 -2.04 -12.13
N GLY A 73 -7.60 -1.97 -10.81
CA GLY A 73 -7.38 -3.14 -9.95
C GLY A 73 -8.45 -4.23 -10.13
N LYS A 74 -9.71 -3.85 -10.28
CA LYS A 74 -10.80 -4.79 -10.57
C LYS A 74 -10.62 -5.47 -11.92
N LEU A 75 -10.31 -4.72 -12.98
CA LEU A 75 -10.06 -5.30 -14.31
C LEU A 75 -8.87 -6.26 -14.27
N ALA A 76 -7.78 -5.87 -13.61
CA ALA A 76 -6.62 -6.75 -13.44
C ALA A 76 -7.00 -8.06 -12.75
N LYS A 77 -7.77 -8.01 -11.65
CA LYS A 77 -8.29 -9.18 -10.96
C LYS A 77 -9.13 -10.07 -11.88
N ASP A 78 -10.05 -9.48 -12.65
CA ASP A 78 -10.91 -10.23 -13.56
C ASP A 78 -10.08 -10.96 -14.62
N ILE A 79 -9.04 -10.32 -15.18
CA ILE A 79 -8.09 -10.95 -16.10
C ILE A 79 -7.32 -12.07 -15.44
N LEU A 80 -6.75 -11.82 -14.24
CA LEU A 80 -5.95 -12.77 -13.49
C LEU A 80 -6.72 -14.04 -13.11
N ASN A 81 -8.05 -13.94 -12.91
CA ASN A 81 -8.89 -15.09 -12.61
C ASN A 81 -8.88 -16.18 -13.72
N TYR A 82 -8.58 -15.78 -14.97
CA TYR A 82 -8.47 -16.66 -16.12
C TYR A 82 -7.01 -17.01 -16.46
N MET A 83 -6.03 -16.47 -15.73
CA MET A 83 -4.63 -16.74 -15.93
C MET A 83 -4.11 -17.79 -14.95
N ASN A 84 -3.20 -18.64 -15.42
CA ASN A 84 -2.44 -19.54 -14.55
C ASN A 84 -1.11 -18.87 -14.22
N VAL A 85 -1.09 -18.09 -13.13
CA VAL A 85 0.10 -17.44 -12.59
C VAL A 85 0.24 -17.77 -11.10
N GLU A 86 1.48 -17.88 -10.62
CA GLU A 86 1.78 -18.16 -9.22
C GLU A 86 1.80 -16.86 -8.41
N TYR A 87 2.41 -15.83 -8.98
CA TYR A 87 2.64 -14.55 -8.32
C TYR A 87 2.04 -13.40 -9.11
N VAL A 88 1.68 -12.36 -8.37
CA VAL A 88 1.26 -11.07 -8.92
C VAL A 88 2.10 -9.98 -8.27
N ALA A 89 2.65 -9.07 -9.06
CA ALA A 89 3.37 -7.90 -8.58
C ALA A 89 2.61 -6.61 -8.92
N ARG A 90 2.74 -5.61 -8.06
CA ARG A 90 2.29 -4.26 -8.34
C ARG A 90 3.45 -3.41 -8.85
N MET A 91 3.14 -2.49 -9.76
CA MET A 91 4.05 -1.43 -10.20
C MET A 91 3.24 -0.18 -10.52
N ASP A 92 3.73 0.99 -10.14
CA ASP A 92 3.13 2.26 -10.53
C ASP A 92 3.90 2.85 -11.73
N ALA A 93 3.19 3.57 -12.59
CA ALA A 93 3.71 3.99 -13.90
C ALA A 93 4.75 5.11 -13.83
N ASP A 94 4.97 5.68 -12.65
CA ASP A 94 5.91 6.75 -12.35
C ASP A 94 7.18 6.29 -11.61
N ASP A 95 7.25 5.00 -11.22
CA ASP A 95 8.36 4.41 -10.49
C ASP A 95 9.33 3.62 -11.39
N ILE A 96 10.49 3.23 -10.82
CA ILE A 96 11.52 2.44 -11.52
C ILE A 96 11.76 1.15 -10.73
N CYS A 97 11.71 0.03 -11.42
CA CYS A 97 11.93 -1.30 -10.85
C CYS A 97 13.43 -1.62 -10.80
N ALA A 98 13.97 -2.04 -9.66
CA ALA A 98 15.36 -2.48 -9.59
C ALA A 98 15.56 -3.76 -10.44
N PRO A 99 16.72 -3.94 -11.13
CA PRO A 99 16.92 -5.00 -12.15
C PRO A 99 16.68 -6.43 -11.64
N HIS A 100 16.93 -6.71 -10.38
CA HIS A 100 16.80 -8.05 -9.77
C HIS A 100 15.56 -8.20 -8.89
N ARG A 101 14.63 -7.26 -8.94
CA ARG A 101 13.46 -7.27 -8.04
C ARG A 101 12.66 -8.56 -8.16
N PHE A 102 12.24 -8.92 -9.35
CA PHE A 102 11.36 -10.08 -9.56
C PHE A 102 12.06 -11.37 -9.17
N GLU A 103 13.32 -11.53 -9.56
CA GLU A 103 14.12 -12.71 -9.20
C GLU A 103 14.22 -12.89 -7.68
N LYS A 104 14.57 -11.82 -6.95
CA LYS A 104 14.74 -11.86 -5.49
C LYS A 104 13.43 -12.10 -4.75
N GLN A 105 12.34 -11.42 -5.16
CA GLN A 105 11.06 -11.60 -4.53
C GLN A 105 10.47 -12.99 -4.78
N ILE A 106 10.59 -13.54 -5.99
CA ILE A 106 10.16 -14.90 -6.33
C ILE A 106 10.99 -15.92 -5.54
N GLN A 107 12.32 -15.76 -5.52
CA GLN A 107 13.20 -16.67 -4.74
C GLN A 107 12.84 -16.66 -3.25
N PHE A 108 12.54 -15.49 -2.69
CA PHE A 108 12.11 -15.40 -1.29
C PHE A 108 10.79 -16.13 -1.08
N LEU A 109 9.77 -15.83 -1.88
CA LEU A 109 8.47 -16.47 -1.75
C LEU A 109 8.54 -17.99 -1.99
N ASP A 110 9.33 -18.47 -2.94
CA ASP A 110 9.52 -19.91 -3.17
C ASP A 110 10.10 -20.61 -1.93
N ASN A 111 10.98 -19.95 -1.17
CA ASN A 111 11.60 -20.48 0.04
C ASN A 111 10.77 -20.25 1.31
N HIS A 112 9.77 -19.38 1.28
CA HIS A 112 8.92 -19.03 2.43
C HIS A 112 7.43 -19.22 2.09
N PRO A 113 6.95 -20.48 2.02
CA PRO A 113 5.57 -20.79 1.65
C PRO A 113 4.53 -20.22 2.63
N GLU A 114 4.95 -19.88 3.85
CA GLU A 114 4.14 -19.25 4.89
C GLU A 114 3.85 -17.77 4.62
N ILE A 115 4.61 -17.09 3.72
CA ILE A 115 4.41 -15.68 3.40
C ILE A 115 3.49 -15.54 2.19
N ASP A 116 2.40 -14.78 2.36
CA ASP A 116 1.42 -14.51 1.31
C ASP A 116 1.75 -13.26 0.49
N ILE A 117 2.21 -12.19 1.17
CA ILE A 117 2.45 -10.87 0.59
C ILE A 117 3.85 -10.39 0.97
N LEU A 118 4.64 -10.01 -0.02
CA LEU A 118 6.02 -9.56 0.12
C LEU A 118 6.20 -8.17 -0.46
N GLY A 119 6.70 -7.25 0.36
CA GLY A 119 7.18 -5.94 -0.08
C GLY A 119 8.70 -5.85 -0.09
N SER A 120 9.22 -4.67 -0.30
CA SER A 120 10.64 -4.35 -0.11
C SER A 120 10.82 -2.89 0.30
N ASN A 121 11.99 -2.56 0.83
CA ASN A 121 12.41 -1.18 0.92
C ASN A 121 12.51 -0.55 -0.48
N ALA A 122 12.54 0.77 -0.53
CA ALA A 122 12.69 1.55 -1.75
C ALA A 122 13.72 2.67 -1.56
N VAL A 123 14.33 3.09 -2.66
CA VAL A 123 15.02 4.38 -2.74
C VAL A 123 13.98 5.44 -3.07
N ILE A 124 13.74 6.35 -2.15
CA ILE A 124 12.79 7.47 -2.33
C ILE A 124 13.56 8.65 -2.91
N PHE A 125 13.18 9.14 -4.08
CA PHE A 125 13.83 10.27 -4.73
C PHE A 125 12.82 11.31 -5.24
N HIS A 126 13.22 12.56 -5.23
CA HIS A 126 12.37 13.68 -5.64
C HIS A 126 12.71 14.11 -7.06
N HIS A 127 11.74 14.02 -7.98
CA HIS A 127 11.95 14.42 -9.38
C HIS A 127 12.17 15.92 -9.54
N GLU A 128 11.40 16.74 -8.82
CA GLU A 128 11.41 18.21 -8.94
C GLU A 128 12.39 18.90 -7.97
N ARG A 129 12.90 18.18 -6.97
CA ARG A 129 13.75 18.71 -5.90
C ARG A 129 15.12 18.06 -5.92
N THR A 130 15.97 18.53 -6.81
CA THR A 130 17.35 18.05 -6.95
C THR A 130 18.27 18.41 -5.77
N ASP A 131 17.81 19.30 -4.88
CA ASP A 131 18.45 19.65 -3.61
C ASP A 131 18.30 18.56 -2.53
N LYS A 132 17.38 17.62 -2.70
CA LYS A 132 17.18 16.50 -1.78
C LYS A 132 17.94 15.27 -2.26
N SER A 133 18.80 14.75 -1.38
CA SER A 133 19.40 13.42 -1.59
C SER A 133 18.36 12.31 -1.53
N PRO A 134 18.51 11.24 -2.33
CA PRO A 134 17.67 10.05 -2.20
C PRO A 134 17.80 9.44 -0.80
N GLU A 135 16.68 8.92 -0.29
CA GLU A 135 16.60 8.26 1.01
C GLU A 135 16.18 6.80 0.82
N ILE A 136 16.75 5.90 1.61
CA ILE A 136 16.27 4.51 1.66
C ILE A 136 15.18 4.42 2.73
N SER A 137 14.04 3.84 2.39
CA SER A 137 12.98 3.57 3.36
C SER A 137 13.47 2.54 4.39
N ASP A 138 12.92 2.62 5.61
CA ASP A 138 13.19 1.67 6.69
C ASP A 138 11.85 1.07 7.14
N LEU A 139 11.42 -0.01 6.45
CA LEU A 139 10.16 -0.68 6.69
C LEU A 139 10.34 -1.85 7.66
N PRO A 140 9.33 -2.17 8.48
CA PRO A 140 9.32 -3.39 9.28
C PRO A 140 9.40 -4.62 8.38
N LEU A 141 10.23 -5.60 8.75
CA LEU A 141 10.50 -6.77 7.91
C LEU A 141 9.56 -7.94 8.21
N LEU A 142 9.08 -8.07 9.44
CA LEU A 142 8.31 -9.22 9.91
C LEU A 142 6.81 -8.94 9.93
N ASP A 143 6.00 -9.97 9.67
CA ASP A 143 4.54 -9.94 9.67
C ASP A 143 3.94 -9.19 10.87
N LYS A 144 4.38 -9.59 12.07
CA LYS A 144 3.89 -9.03 13.34
C LYS A 144 4.11 -7.51 13.46
N ASP A 145 5.26 -7.03 12.97
CA ASP A 145 5.64 -5.62 13.03
C ASP A 145 4.92 -4.81 11.92
N ILE A 146 4.77 -5.39 10.73
CA ILE A 146 3.98 -4.80 9.63
C ILE A 146 2.54 -4.58 10.09
N LYS A 147 1.91 -5.60 10.69
CA LYS A 147 0.54 -5.54 11.23
C LYS A 147 0.42 -4.53 12.38
N ALA A 148 1.43 -4.40 13.22
CA ALA A 148 1.45 -3.35 14.24
C ALA A 148 1.40 -1.94 13.62
N HIS A 149 2.13 -1.71 12.51
CA HIS A 149 2.14 -0.43 11.80
C HIS A 149 0.82 -0.11 11.07
N PHE A 150 -0.03 -1.08 10.78
CA PHE A 150 -1.37 -0.82 10.24
C PHE A 150 -2.20 0.09 11.17
N SER A 151 -1.94 0.06 12.48
CA SER A 151 -2.60 0.96 13.44
C SER A 151 -2.29 2.44 13.21
N LEU A 152 -1.26 2.79 12.45
CA LEU A 152 -0.92 4.16 12.05
C LEU A 152 -1.16 4.44 10.57
N ALA A 153 -1.54 3.45 9.78
CA ALA A 153 -1.71 3.54 8.33
C ALA A 153 -0.48 4.09 7.58
N ARG A 154 0.71 3.88 8.11
CA ARG A 154 1.96 4.34 7.50
C ARG A 154 3.16 3.49 7.93
N GLY A 155 4.21 3.50 7.10
CA GLY A 155 5.45 2.78 7.40
C GLY A 155 5.25 1.27 7.50
N HIS A 156 4.32 0.70 6.74
CA HIS A 156 4.05 -0.74 6.72
C HIS A 156 4.56 -1.41 5.45
N MET A 157 4.11 -0.97 4.29
CA MET A 157 4.51 -1.48 2.97
C MET A 157 4.47 -0.35 1.94
N ILE A 158 5.30 -0.43 0.92
CA ILE A 158 5.24 0.45 -0.26
C ILE A 158 4.53 -0.31 -1.36
N ASN A 159 3.32 0.12 -1.73
CA ASN A 159 2.43 -0.61 -2.65
C ASN A 159 3.12 -1.03 -3.97
N PRO A 160 3.78 -0.14 -4.74
CA PRO A 160 4.44 -0.54 -5.99
C PRO A 160 5.65 -1.47 -5.80
N SER A 161 6.12 -1.72 -4.57
CA SER A 161 7.14 -2.73 -4.30
C SER A 161 6.59 -4.13 -4.05
N THR A 162 5.26 -4.29 -3.96
CA THR A 162 4.65 -5.53 -3.47
C THR A 162 4.56 -6.62 -4.55
N MET A 163 4.68 -7.86 -4.07
CA MET A 163 4.40 -9.10 -4.80
C MET A 163 3.65 -10.05 -3.87
N TRP A 164 2.66 -10.78 -4.38
CA TRP A 164 1.87 -11.72 -3.58
C TRP A 164 1.58 -13.03 -4.30
N ARG A 165 1.23 -14.06 -3.53
CA ARG A 165 0.72 -15.31 -4.09
C ARG A 165 -0.67 -15.09 -4.66
N HIS A 166 -0.84 -15.39 -5.93
CA HIS A 166 -2.15 -15.21 -6.57
C HIS A 166 -3.25 -16.02 -5.89
N SER A 167 -2.98 -17.27 -5.53
CA SER A 167 -3.94 -18.15 -4.84
C SER A 167 -4.45 -17.52 -3.54
N SER A 168 -3.55 -17.00 -2.70
CA SER A 168 -3.89 -16.45 -1.37
C SER A 168 -4.86 -15.26 -1.44
N ILE A 169 -4.72 -14.42 -2.46
CA ILE A 169 -5.60 -13.23 -2.63
C ILE A 169 -6.87 -13.59 -3.40
N LYS A 170 -6.79 -14.51 -4.36
CA LYS A 170 -7.94 -14.97 -5.16
C LYS A 170 -9.03 -15.58 -4.28
N GLU A 171 -8.65 -16.40 -3.29
CA GLU A 171 -9.57 -17.05 -2.35
C GLU A 171 -10.39 -16.05 -1.54
N LEU A 172 -9.83 -14.89 -1.22
CA LEU A 172 -10.50 -13.86 -0.44
C LEU A 172 -11.62 -13.14 -1.19
N GLY A 173 -11.65 -13.26 -2.51
CA GLY A 173 -12.65 -12.58 -3.35
C GLY A 173 -12.60 -11.06 -3.26
N LEU A 174 -11.48 -10.49 -2.76
CA LEU A 174 -11.36 -9.06 -2.44
C LEU A 174 -11.76 -8.17 -3.61
N ASN A 175 -12.51 -7.14 -3.29
CA ASN A 175 -12.96 -6.15 -4.25
C ASN A 175 -12.20 -4.84 -4.03
N TYR A 176 -11.29 -4.50 -4.94
CA TYR A 176 -10.58 -3.22 -4.95
C TYR A 176 -11.51 -1.99 -4.96
N ALA A 177 -12.77 -2.16 -5.35
CA ALA A 177 -13.74 -1.07 -5.48
C ALA A 177 -14.43 -0.65 -4.17
N GLN A 178 -14.04 -1.20 -3.01
CA GLN A 178 -14.67 -0.83 -1.74
C GLN A 178 -14.27 0.55 -1.24
N THR A 179 -13.11 1.06 -1.67
CA THR A 179 -12.66 2.43 -1.38
C THR A 179 -12.31 3.15 -2.67
N SER A 180 -12.70 4.41 -2.78
CA SER A 180 -12.40 5.24 -3.96
C SER A 180 -10.95 5.71 -4.02
N THR A 181 -10.26 5.71 -2.87
CA THR A 181 -8.85 6.12 -2.71
C THR A 181 -8.18 5.18 -1.70
N ALA A 182 -6.84 5.06 -1.75
CA ALA A 182 -6.06 4.11 -0.93
C ALA A 182 -6.59 2.66 -0.95
N PRO A 183 -6.91 2.10 -2.13
CA PRO A 183 -7.44 0.73 -2.25
C PRO A 183 -6.43 -0.32 -1.78
N ASP A 184 -5.15 -0.01 -1.86
CA ASP A 184 -4.02 -0.81 -1.41
C ASP A 184 -4.04 -1.01 0.11
N PHE A 185 -4.11 0.06 0.88
CA PHE A 185 -4.15 -0.04 2.34
C PHE A 185 -5.38 -0.81 2.80
N HIS A 186 -6.55 -0.55 2.20
CA HIS A 186 -7.76 -1.31 2.49
C HIS A 186 -7.58 -2.81 2.19
N MET A 187 -6.96 -3.14 1.07
CA MET A 187 -6.66 -4.53 0.70
C MET A 187 -5.74 -5.21 1.72
N TRP A 188 -4.69 -4.52 2.19
CA TRP A 188 -3.79 -5.07 3.21
C TRP A 188 -4.50 -5.34 4.53
N ILE A 189 -5.39 -4.44 4.95
CA ILE A 189 -6.23 -4.68 6.13
C ILE A 189 -7.12 -5.92 5.94
N GLN A 190 -7.81 -6.03 4.81
CA GLN A 190 -8.63 -7.21 4.51
C GLN A 190 -7.80 -8.50 4.49
N CYS A 191 -6.61 -8.48 3.93
CA CYS A 191 -5.69 -9.63 3.96
C CYS A 191 -5.31 -10.01 5.39
N ALA A 192 -4.93 -9.03 6.22
CA ALA A 192 -4.57 -9.27 7.61
C ALA A 192 -5.72 -9.86 8.43
N LEU A 193 -6.94 -9.32 8.28
CA LEU A 193 -8.15 -9.80 8.94
C LEU A 193 -8.53 -11.25 8.54
N ASN A 194 -8.10 -11.67 7.35
CA ASN A 194 -8.28 -13.04 6.85
C ASN A 194 -7.05 -13.94 7.08
N GLY A 195 -6.16 -13.55 8.00
CA GLY A 195 -5.03 -14.36 8.44
C GLY A 195 -3.88 -14.48 7.44
N LYS A 196 -3.83 -13.59 6.42
CA LYS A 196 -2.69 -13.55 5.49
C LYS A 196 -1.45 -12.97 6.16
N THR A 197 -0.29 -13.43 5.70
CA THR A 197 1.01 -13.10 6.27
C THR A 197 1.81 -12.21 5.36
N PHE A 198 2.60 -11.33 5.95
CA PHE A 198 3.35 -10.29 5.28
C PHE A 198 4.85 -10.40 5.58
N ALA A 199 5.67 -9.92 4.66
CA ALA A 199 7.08 -9.64 4.89
C ALA A 199 7.55 -8.46 4.04
N ASN A 200 8.66 -7.81 4.43
CA ASN A 200 9.40 -6.90 3.57
C ASN A 200 10.85 -7.36 3.46
N LEU A 201 11.43 -7.26 2.27
CA LEU A 201 12.87 -7.41 2.07
C LEU A 201 13.58 -6.12 2.51
N PRO A 202 14.73 -6.22 3.20
CA PRO A 202 15.49 -5.05 3.63
C PRO A 202 16.15 -4.32 2.46
N GLU A 203 16.29 -4.97 1.31
CA GLU A 203 16.91 -4.40 0.13
C GLU A 203 15.96 -3.42 -0.56
N PRO A 204 16.43 -2.26 -1.06
CA PRO A 204 15.64 -1.36 -1.87
C PRO A 204 15.52 -1.91 -3.30
N LEU A 205 14.38 -2.53 -3.59
CA LEU A 205 14.09 -3.14 -4.90
C LEU A 205 13.20 -2.27 -5.80
N LEU A 206 12.90 -1.06 -5.35
CA LEU A 206 12.13 -0.06 -6.08
C LEU A 206 12.79 1.31 -5.91
N PHE A 207 12.78 2.13 -6.96
CA PHE A 207 13.05 3.55 -6.89
C PHE A 207 11.69 4.27 -6.93
N TYR A 208 11.26 4.74 -5.76
CA TYR A 208 9.97 5.42 -5.58
C TYR A 208 10.13 6.90 -5.88
N ARG A 209 9.45 7.36 -6.90
CA ARG A 209 9.50 8.76 -7.34
C ARG A 209 8.50 9.60 -6.57
N VAL A 210 8.92 10.77 -6.10
CA VAL A 210 8.05 11.76 -5.46
C VAL A 210 7.94 12.98 -6.39
N HIS A 211 6.71 13.32 -6.78
CA HIS A 211 6.39 14.51 -7.59
C HIS A 211 5.01 15.08 -7.23
N SER A 212 4.71 16.29 -7.70
CA SER A 212 3.50 17.05 -7.30
C SER A 212 2.18 16.43 -7.78
N GLU A 213 2.19 15.71 -8.90
CA GLU A 213 0.98 15.16 -9.52
C GLU A 213 0.52 13.81 -8.93
N GLN A 214 1.29 13.22 -8.01
CA GLN A 214 0.96 11.93 -7.42
C GLN A 214 -0.37 11.94 -6.67
N GLU A 215 -1.12 10.84 -6.78
CA GLU A 215 -2.41 10.66 -6.08
C GLU A 215 -2.24 10.74 -4.56
N SER A 216 -1.12 10.25 -4.02
CA SER A 216 -0.77 10.35 -2.60
C SER A 216 -0.62 11.78 -2.07
N GLN A 217 -0.49 12.79 -2.95
CA GLN A 217 -0.47 14.20 -2.58
C GLN A 217 -1.89 14.81 -2.44
N LYS A 218 -2.93 14.13 -2.88
CA LYS A 218 -4.34 14.58 -2.78
C LYS A 218 -4.94 14.25 -1.39
N ARG A 219 -4.46 14.95 -0.37
CA ARG A 219 -4.60 14.62 1.07
C ARG A 219 -6.02 14.42 1.60
N ALA A 220 -7.00 15.20 1.18
CA ALA A 220 -8.34 15.17 1.81
C ALA A 220 -9.09 13.85 1.54
N LYS A 221 -9.20 13.44 0.27
CA LYS A 221 -9.86 12.17 -0.11
C LYS A 221 -9.10 10.94 0.39
N LEU A 222 -7.77 11.02 0.40
CA LEU A 222 -6.92 9.98 0.93
C LEU A 222 -7.17 9.76 2.42
N SER A 223 -7.36 10.84 3.18
CA SER A 223 -7.59 10.78 4.63
C SER A 223 -8.84 9.98 4.99
N GLU A 224 -9.98 10.20 4.31
CA GLU A 224 -11.24 9.49 4.60
C GLU A 224 -11.15 7.97 4.35
N ALA A 225 -10.56 7.56 3.23
CA ALA A 225 -10.42 6.14 2.89
C ALA A 225 -9.45 5.41 3.81
N VAL A 226 -8.35 6.07 4.16
CA VAL A 226 -7.38 5.55 5.12
C VAL A 226 -8.01 5.44 6.49
N GLN A 227 -8.75 6.46 6.94
CA GLN A 227 -9.45 6.45 8.23
C GLN A 227 -10.45 5.29 8.29
N TYR A 228 -11.26 5.08 7.26
CA TYR A 228 -12.18 3.94 7.20
C TYR A 228 -11.47 2.59 7.39
N SER A 229 -10.33 2.41 6.73
CA SER A 229 -9.54 1.17 6.83
C SER A 229 -8.89 1.00 8.21
N MET A 230 -8.45 2.10 8.83
CA MET A 230 -7.97 2.10 10.22
C MET A 230 -9.07 1.77 11.22
N GLU A 231 -10.26 2.36 11.05
CA GLU A 231 -11.42 2.07 11.89
C GLU A 231 -11.78 0.59 11.83
N LEU A 232 -11.77 0.01 10.63
CA LEU A 232 -12.00 -1.42 10.42
C LEU A 232 -10.96 -2.26 11.18
N TRP A 233 -9.68 -1.92 11.08
CA TRP A 233 -8.59 -2.60 11.77
C TRP A 233 -8.71 -2.50 13.28
N ILE A 234 -8.86 -1.29 13.82
CA ILE A 234 -8.98 -1.01 15.26
C ILE A 234 -10.21 -1.72 15.85
N HIS A 235 -11.36 -1.67 15.16
CA HIS A 235 -12.58 -2.32 15.62
C HIS A 235 -12.40 -3.85 15.74
N HIS A 236 -11.71 -4.49 14.80
CA HIS A 236 -11.47 -5.93 14.87
C HIS A 236 -10.42 -6.31 15.92
N LEU A 237 -9.43 -5.45 16.15
CA LEU A 237 -8.44 -5.65 17.22
C LEU A 237 -9.07 -5.48 18.62
N PHE A 238 -9.97 -4.51 18.78
CA PHE A 238 -10.56 -4.08 20.04
C PHE A 238 -12.08 -3.96 19.93
N PRO A 239 -12.82 -5.08 19.79
CA PRO A 239 -14.27 -5.08 19.57
C PRO A 239 -15.08 -4.56 20.78
N GLU A 240 -14.44 -4.36 21.95
CA GLU A 240 -15.02 -3.72 23.12
C GLU A 240 -15.18 -2.20 22.97
N LEU A 241 -14.48 -1.57 22.01
CA LEU A 241 -14.61 -0.14 21.74
C LEU A 241 -15.92 0.16 20.98
N GLN A 242 -16.56 1.25 21.39
CA GLN A 242 -17.72 1.78 20.69
C GLN A 242 -17.30 2.46 19.38
N SER A 243 -18.21 2.57 18.41
CA SER A 243 -17.91 3.15 17.08
C SER A 243 -17.34 4.57 17.18
N GLN A 244 -17.85 5.39 18.10
CA GLN A 244 -17.34 6.74 18.30
C GLN A 244 -15.90 6.74 18.87
N GLU A 245 -15.58 5.83 19.78
CA GLU A 245 -14.22 5.66 20.32
C GLU A 245 -13.25 5.22 19.24
N VAL A 246 -13.65 4.26 18.39
CA VAL A 246 -12.84 3.81 17.24
C VAL A 246 -12.57 4.96 16.28
N SER A 247 -13.61 5.72 15.91
CA SER A 247 -13.47 6.83 14.96
C SER A 247 -12.57 7.94 15.50
N LEU A 248 -12.74 8.36 16.74
CA LEU A 248 -11.91 9.40 17.33
C LEU A 248 -10.46 8.95 17.55
N LEU A 249 -10.25 7.70 17.96
CA LEU A 249 -8.91 7.14 18.12
C LEU A 249 -8.20 7.06 16.76
N SER A 250 -8.86 6.59 15.70
CA SER A 250 -8.27 6.51 14.37
C SER A 250 -7.89 7.88 13.81
N ARG A 251 -8.72 8.92 14.03
CA ARG A 251 -8.41 10.29 13.65
C ARG A 251 -7.17 10.82 14.37
N ILE A 252 -7.06 10.61 15.67
CA ILE A 252 -5.87 11.01 16.47
C ILE A 252 -4.60 10.32 15.96
N LEU A 253 -4.68 9.05 15.57
CA LEU A 253 -3.53 8.28 15.12
C LEU A 253 -3.11 8.62 13.68
N HIS A 254 -4.05 9.03 12.85
CA HIS A 254 -3.80 9.33 11.45
C HIS A 254 -3.35 10.77 11.18
N GLU A 255 -4.01 11.76 11.79
CA GLU A 255 -3.80 13.17 11.48
C GLU A 255 -2.71 13.80 12.35
N LYS A 256 -1.74 14.48 11.71
CA LYS A 256 -0.69 15.24 12.42
C LYS A 256 -1.18 16.60 12.95
N SER A 257 -2.30 17.11 12.45
CA SER A 257 -2.88 18.42 12.81
C SER A 257 -4.40 18.29 12.89
N ILE A 258 -4.86 17.61 13.94
CA ILE A 258 -6.28 17.41 14.17
C ILE A 258 -6.84 18.52 15.06
N ARG A 259 -8.06 18.97 14.73
CA ARG A 259 -8.86 19.83 15.61
C ARG A 259 -9.95 18.97 16.24
N LEU A 260 -9.85 18.78 17.54
CA LEU A 260 -10.84 18.09 18.37
C LEU A 260 -11.40 19.08 19.39
N THR A 261 -12.67 18.92 19.73
CA THR A 261 -13.21 19.52 20.95
C THR A 261 -12.60 18.84 22.16
N THR A 262 -12.71 19.46 23.34
CA THR A 262 -12.24 18.86 24.59
C THR A 262 -12.92 17.50 24.85
N GLU A 263 -14.23 17.42 24.60
CA GLU A 263 -15.00 16.19 24.76
C GLU A 263 -14.51 15.07 23.80
N GLU A 264 -14.33 15.38 22.51
CA GLU A 264 -13.79 14.41 21.53
C GLU A 264 -12.41 13.92 21.91
N PHE A 265 -11.55 14.83 22.40
CA PHE A 265 -10.22 14.48 22.87
C PHE A 265 -10.26 13.52 24.06
N GLU A 266 -11.11 13.81 25.07
CA GLU A 266 -11.28 12.95 26.25
C GLU A 266 -11.78 11.54 25.87
N ILE A 267 -12.76 11.45 24.96
CA ILE A 267 -13.27 10.16 24.44
C ILE A 267 -12.16 9.39 23.74
N ALA A 268 -11.41 10.03 22.86
CA ALA A 268 -10.35 9.37 22.10
C ALA A 268 -9.21 8.87 23.01
N PHE A 269 -8.84 9.65 24.02
CA PHE A 269 -7.81 9.23 24.98
C PHE A 269 -8.32 8.18 25.96
N SER A 270 -9.59 8.21 26.34
CA SER A 270 -10.22 7.11 27.09
C SER A 270 -10.19 5.81 26.28
N ALA A 271 -10.49 5.87 24.99
CA ALA A 271 -10.37 4.71 24.09
C ALA A 271 -8.93 4.20 23.99
N TYR A 272 -7.96 5.10 23.87
CA TYR A 272 -6.54 4.75 23.87
C TYR A 272 -6.12 4.05 25.18
N ASP A 273 -6.55 4.56 26.33
CA ASP A 273 -6.27 3.95 27.64
C ASP A 273 -6.89 2.54 27.75
N LYS A 274 -8.11 2.33 27.21
CA LYS A 274 -8.73 0.99 27.11
C LYS A 274 -7.88 0.04 26.25
N VAL A 275 -7.43 0.52 25.09
CA VAL A 275 -6.53 -0.24 24.20
C VAL A 275 -5.23 -0.61 24.93
N ARG A 276 -4.62 0.35 25.64
CA ARG A 276 -3.39 0.14 26.40
C ARG A 276 -3.55 -0.84 27.56
N ALA A 277 -4.71 -0.83 28.21
CA ALA A 277 -5.03 -1.75 29.32
C ALA A 277 -5.36 -3.17 28.81
N ASN A 278 -5.61 -3.36 27.52
CA ASN A 278 -5.91 -4.68 26.94
C ASN A 278 -4.62 -5.48 26.74
N HIS A 279 -4.26 -6.29 27.73
CA HIS A 279 -3.12 -7.21 27.68
C HIS A 279 -3.46 -8.58 27.07
N GLY A 280 -4.57 -8.68 26.34
CA GLY A 280 -4.96 -9.89 25.63
C GLY A 280 -3.95 -10.31 24.55
N PRO A 281 -4.01 -11.56 24.07
CA PRO A 281 -3.14 -12.02 23.00
C PRO A 281 -3.41 -11.27 21.69
N SER A 282 -2.41 -11.32 20.79
CA SER A 282 -2.58 -10.92 19.39
C SER A 282 -3.79 -11.64 18.76
N ARG A 283 -4.57 -10.94 17.96
CA ARG A 283 -5.76 -11.49 17.28
C ARG A 283 -5.47 -11.90 15.84
N PHE A 284 -4.60 -11.15 15.18
CA PHE A 284 -4.28 -11.31 13.75
C PHE A 284 -2.77 -11.48 13.51
N GLY A 285 -2.00 -11.75 14.57
CA GLY A 285 -0.54 -11.89 14.51
C GLY A 285 0.25 -10.60 14.69
N GLU A 286 -0.43 -9.48 15.02
CA GLU A 286 0.25 -8.22 15.34
C GLU A 286 1.11 -8.32 16.60
N ASP A 287 2.28 -7.67 16.60
CA ASP A 287 3.10 -7.52 17.81
C ASP A 287 2.51 -6.41 18.69
N ARG A 288 1.93 -6.80 19.83
CA ARG A 288 1.27 -5.89 20.76
C ARG A 288 2.24 -4.90 21.41
N GLU A 289 3.45 -5.31 21.73
CA GLU A 289 4.46 -4.43 22.32
C GLU A 289 4.92 -3.39 21.31
N THR A 290 5.26 -3.81 20.10
CA THR A 290 5.59 -2.90 19.00
C THR A 290 4.44 -1.95 18.72
N MET A 291 3.21 -2.45 18.60
CA MET A 291 2.02 -1.63 18.37
C MET A 291 1.86 -0.56 19.48
N PHE A 292 1.94 -0.95 20.74
CA PHE A 292 1.81 -0.01 21.85
C PHE A 292 2.93 1.02 21.87
N SER A 293 4.18 0.61 21.59
CA SER A 293 5.31 1.55 21.50
C SER A 293 5.10 2.61 20.43
N ILE A 294 4.56 2.20 19.26
CA ILE A 294 4.25 3.09 18.15
C ILE A 294 3.10 4.06 18.54
N LEU A 295 2.03 3.51 19.12
CA LEU A 295 0.87 4.29 19.56
C LEU A 295 1.25 5.30 20.65
N ASP A 296 2.05 4.89 21.63
CA ASP A 296 2.51 5.74 22.74
C ASP A 296 3.29 6.96 22.23
N LYS A 297 4.25 6.74 21.34
CA LYS A 297 5.05 7.82 20.75
C LYS A 297 4.17 8.82 20.01
N HIS A 298 3.19 8.31 19.27
CA HIS A 298 2.30 9.17 18.48
C HIS A 298 1.32 9.96 19.39
N THR A 299 0.68 9.28 20.32
CA THR A 299 -0.29 9.91 21.23
C THR A 299 0.34 10.88 22.20
N GLN A 300 1.57 10.62 22.68
CA GLN A 300 2.27 11.56 23.55
C GLN A 300 2.58 12.88 22.82
N PHE A 301 2.97 12.81 21.56
CA PHE A 301 3.16 14.00 20.73
C PHE A 301 1.85 14.80 20.60
N LEU A 302 0.73 14.14 20.33
CA LEU A 302 -0.57 14.80 20.20
C LEU A 302 -1.08 15.36 21.53
N LYS A 303 -0.85 14.69 22.66
CA LYS A 303 -1.14 15.23 24.00
C LYS A 303 -0.43 16.56 24.22
N ASN A 304 0.86 16.62 23.95
CA ASN A 304 1.64 17.83 24.11
C ASN A 304 1.08 18.96 23.24
N VAL A 305 0.83 18.70 21.96
CA VAL A 305 0.26 19.69 21.03
C VAL A 305 -1.12 20.16 21.48
N PHE A 306 -1.98 19.27 22.00
CA PHE A 306 -3.32 19.63 22.46
C PHE A 306 -3.27 20.52 23.69
N TYR A 307 -2.46 20.16 24.71
CA TYR A 307 -2.36 20.95 25.94
C TYR A 307 -1.65 22.29 25.74
N GLU A 308 -0.69 22.38 24.81
CA GLU A 308 -0.06 23.65 24.45
C GLU A 308 -1.02 24.63 23.76
N ASN A 309 -2.07 24.14 23.07
CA ASN A 309 -3.06 24.97 22.38
C ASN A 309 -4.26 25.38 23.28
N ILE A 310 -4.39 24.82 24.47
CA ILE A 310 -5.44 25.16 25.45
C ILE A 310 -4.89 26.13 26.53
N ALA A 311 -3.58 26.12 26.75
CA ALA A 311 -2.90 27.03 27.71
C ALA A 311 -2.60 28.38 27.06
#